data_fbf31205d759376265212effa50f1324
#
_entry.id   fbf31205d759376265212effa50f1324
#
_cell.length_a   1.000
_cell.length_b   1.000
_cell.length_c   1.000
_cell.angle_alpha   90.00
_cell.angle_beta   90.00
_cell.angle_gamma   90.00
#
_symmetry.space_group_name_H-M   'P 1'
#
loop_
_entity.id
_entity.type
_entity.pdbx_description
1 polymer ?
#
loop_
_entity_poly.entity_id
_entity_poly.type
_entity_poly.pdbx_seq_one_letter_code
_entity_poly.pdbx_strand_id
1 'polypeptide(L)'
;MCRIFNIVFLMVFTLPMFGQDKAELMAQVLQTAKDYRDIAPVMGIIKQNGQVFKYVPSISPLMERYRISDYFGYRIHPINKTKQFHSGVDLAVTYAATVHATADGKIILAGNMAGYGKTVVIRHKYGFKTQYSHLTYIYCTVGQEVGKGCVIGFAGSTGISTGNHLHYEIVKNNKKINPLNFMLWNSETN
;
A
#
# COMPACT_ATOMS: atom_id res chain seq x y z
N MET A 1 12.41 -24.65 -4.83
CA MET A 1 12.04 -23.30 -4.35
C MET A 1 11.76 -23.20 -2.84
N CYS A 2 11.36 -24.25 -2.17
CA CYS A 2 11.02 -24.24 -0.73
C CYS A 2 12.25 -24.19 0.22
N ARG A 3 13.43 -24.63 -0.21
CA ARG A 3 14.63 -24.74 0.65
C ARG A 3 15.31 -23.40 0.98
N ILE A 4 15.26 -22.41 0.09
CA ILE A 4 15.91 -21.11 0.33
C ILE A 4 15.11 -20.28 1.35
N PHE A 5 13.78 -20.39 1.31
CA PHE A 5 12.89 -19.67 2.23
C PHE A 5 13.06 -20.15 3.69
N ASN A 6 13.21 -21.47 3.89
CA ASN A 6 13.46 -22.05 5.21
C ASN A 6 14.82 -21.66 5.80
N ILE A 7 15.85 -21.50 4.97
CA ILE A 7 17.21 -21.12 5.45
C ILE A 7 17.21 -19.65 5.90
N VAL A 8 16.57 -18.74 5.16
CA VAL A 8 16.47 -17.32 5.53
C VAL A 8 15.60 -17.16 6.78
N PHE A 9 14.51 -17.90 6.90
CA PHE A 9 13.65 -17.91 8.10
C PHE A 9 14.40 -18.41 9.34
N LEU A 10 15.20 -19.48 9.20
CA LEU A 10 15.99 -20.04 10.30
C LEU A 10 17.10 -19.08 10.76
N MET A 11 17.76 -18.38 9.84
CA MET A 11 18.82 -17.40 10.17
C MET A 11 18.30 -16.21 10.95
N VAL A 12 17.07 -15.74 10.71
CA VAL A 12 16.47 -14.62 11.48
C VAL A 12 16.27 -14.98 12.95
N PHE A 13 16.06 -16.26 13.28
CA PHE A 13 15.74 -16.72 14.65
C PHE A 13 16.92 -17.25 15.45
N THR A 14 18.01 -17.70 14.81
CA THR A 14 19.04 -18.50 15.48
C THR A 14 20.38 -17.77 15.75
N LEU A 15 20.61 -16.57 15.19
CA LEU A 15 21.83 -15.84 15.41
C LEU A 15 21.62 -14.67 16.38
N PRO A 16 22.47 -14.48 17.41
CA PRO A 16 22.56 -13.26 18.20
C PRO A 16 23.19 -12.15 17.32
N MET A 17 22.41 -11.59 16.38
CA MET A 17 22.90 -10.59 15.44
C MET A 17 22.80 -9.20 16.06
N PHE A 18 23.85 -8.41 15.94
CA PHE A 18 23.86 -6.99 16.24
C PHE A 18 22.77 -6.28 15.43
N GLY A 19 22.13 -5.22 15.98
CA GLY A 19 20.91 -4.63 15.44
C GLY A 19 20.96 -4.18 13.96
N GLN A 20 22.15 -3.91 13.43
CA GLN A 20 22.37 -3.52 12.03
C GLN A 20 22.12 -4.69 11.06
N ASP A 21 22.56 -5.88 11.40
CA ASP A 21 22.42 -7.08 10.58
C ASP A 21 20.95 -7.55 10.48
N LYS A 22 20.16 -7.37 11.55
CA LYS A 22 18.74 -7.70 11.53
C LYS A 22 17.96 -6.78 10.56
N ALA A 23 18.26 -5.49 10.53
CA ALA A 23 17.60 -4.56 9.64
C ALA A 23 17.93 -4.86 8.17
N GLU A 24 19.17 -5.23 7.86
CA GLU A 24 19.61 -5.61 6.52
C GLU A 24 18.92 -6.90 6.06
N LEU A 25 18.85 -7.91 6.91
CA LEU A 25 18.18 -9.18 6.58
C LEU A 25 16.67 -8.96 6.34
N MET A 26 16.01 -8.12 7.16
CA MET A 26 14.60 -7.74 6.93
C MET A 26 14.43 -7.00 5.60
N ALA A 27 15.35 -6.10 5.26
CA ALA A 27 15.36 -5.38 3.99
C ALA A 27 15.50 -6.34 2.80
N GLN A 28 16.38 -7.35 2.89
CA GLN A 28 16.55 -8.38 1.85
C GLN A 28 15.29 -9.21 1.70
N VAL A 29 14.65 -9.66 2.79
CA VAL A 29 13.38 -10.38 2.75
C VAL A 29 12.31 -9.54 2.06
N LEU A 30 12.16 -8.27 2.45
CA LEU A 30 11.22 -7.36 1.81
C LEU A 30 11.57 -7.12 0.34
N GLN A 31 12.83 -6.97 -0.02
CA GLN A 31 13.25 -6.74 -1.42
C GLN A 31 12.91 -7.93 -2.32
N THR A 32 13.10 -9.16 -1.84
CA THR A 32 12.91 -10.39 -2.61
C THR A 32 11.48 -10.92 -2.62
N ALA A 33 10.68 -10.56 -1.63
CA ALA A 33 9.28 -10.96 -1.52
C ALA A 33 8.47 -10.58 -2.77
N LYS A 34 7.61 -11.48 -3.23
CA LYS A 34 6.76 -11.30 -4.43
C LYS A 34 5.33 -10.91 -4.08
N ASP A 35 4.84 -11.35 -2.93
CA ASP A 35 3.50 -11.03 -2.46
C ASP A 35 3.43 -11.02 -0.92
N TYR A 36 2.22 -10.79 -0.37
CA TYR A 36 2.00 -10.74 1.07
C TYR A 36 2.37 -12.04 1.80
N ARG A 37 2.16 -13.22 1.20
CA ARG A 37 2.45 -14.52 1.83
C ARG A 37 3.93 -14.73 2.12
N ASP A 38 4.80 -14.08 1.34
CA ASP A 38 6.24 -14.11 1.58
C ASP A 38 6.63 -13.22 2.77
N ILE A 39 5.84 -12.18 3.06
CA ILE A 39 6.12 -11.16 4.09
C ILE A 39 5.42 -11.50 5.41
N ALA A 40 4.22 -12.05 5.36
CA ALA A 40 3.36 -12.30 6.52
C ALA A 40 4.06 -13.04 7.68
N PRO A 41 4.86 -14.10 7.44
CA PRO A 41 5.52 -14.85 8.52
C PRO A 41 6.54 -14.01 9.32
N VAL A 42 7.10 -12.96 8.72
CA VAL A 42 8.15 -12.11 9.32
C VAL A 42 7.65 -10.70 9.67
N MET A 43 6.37 -10.41 9.37
CA MET A 43 5.82 -9.07 9.55
C MET A 43 5.89 -8.59 11.01
N GLY A 44 5.63 -9.48 11.99
CA GLY A 44 5.74 -9.14 13.41
C GLY A 44 7.15 -8.65 13.81
N ILE A 45 8.19 -9.25 13.23
CA ILE A 45 9.58 -8.85 13.45
C ILE A 45 9.88 -7.52 12.72
N ILE A 46 9.41 -7.38 11.47
CA ILE A 46 9.57 -6.16 10.68
C ILE A 46 8.90 -4.98 11.38
N LYS A 47 7.72 -5.17 11.97
CA LYS A 47 6.97 -4.13 12.71
C LYS A 47 7.79 -3.57 13.91
N GLN A 48 8.62 -4.40 14.55
CA GLN A 48 9.46 -3.98 15.66
C GLN A 48 10.67 -3.13 15.20
N ASN A 49 11.01 -3.14 13.93
CA ASN A 49 12.09 -2.34 13.35
C ASN A 49 11.52 -1.12 12.60
N GLY A 50 11.37 0.01 13.31
CA GLY A 50 10.80 1.23 12.74
C GLY A 50 11.54 1.76 11.51
N GLN A 51 12.85 1.55 11.39
CA GLN A 51 13.64 1.99 10.23
C GLN A 51 13.32 1.25 8.94
N VAL A 52 12.88 0.00 9.05
CA VAL A 52 12.44 -0.82 7.92
C VAL A 52 10.92 -0.67 7.71
N PHE A 53 10.16 -0.77 8.81
CA PHE A 53 8.69 -0.79 8.78
C PHE A 53 8.05 0.49 8.23
N LYS A 54 8.69 1.65 8.39
CA LYS A 54 8.18 2.92 7.84
C LYS A 54 7.98 2.90 6.32
N TYR A 55 8.71 2.05 5.59
CA TYR A 55 8.60 1.90 4.13
C TYR A 55 7.58 0.83 3.68
N VAL A 56 6.97 0.11 4.61
CA VAL A 56 5.91 -0.87 4.32
C VAL A 56 4.54 -0.17 4.39
N PRO A 57 3.68 -0.24 3.35
CA PRO A 57 2.37 0.40 3.32
C PRO A 57 1.39 -0.33 4.23
N SER A 58 1.40 0.00 5.53
CA SER A 58 0.80 -0.79 6.61
C SER A 58 -0.24 -0.05 7.45
N ILE A 59 -0.67 1.15 7.02
CA ILE A 59 -1.77 1.89 7.64
C ILE A 59 -2.91 2.08 6.63
N SER A 60 -4.11 2.40 7.14
CA SER A 60 -5.20 2.85 6.28
C SER A 60 -4.84 4.16 5.58
N PRO A 61 -5.14 4.33 4.28
CA PRO A 61 -4.98 5.62 3.61
C PRO A 61 -6.01 6.67 4.04
N LEU A 62 -7.06 6.26 4.76
CA LEU A 62 -8.10 7.12 5.31
C LEU A 62 -8.13 6.95 6.83
N MET A 63 -8.15 8.05 7.58
CA MET A 63 -8.31 8.05 9.04
C MET A 63 -9.79 8.18 9.45
N GLU A 64 -10.63 8.68 8.56
CA GLU A 64 -12.05 8.80 8.72
C GLU A 64 -12.75 7.46 8.51
N ARG A 65 -13.97 7.31 9.03
CA ARG A 65 -14.78 6.11 8.84
C ARG A 65 -15.14 5.94 7.35
N TYR A 66 -14.85 4.78 6.80
CA TYR A 66 -15.16 4.41 5.43
C TYR A 66 -15.81 3.03 5.36
N ARG A 67 -16.38 2.70 4.20
CA ARG A 67 -16.90 1.38 3.86
C ARG A 67 -16.14 0.86 2.63
N ILE A 68 -15.70 -0.40 2.64
CA ILE A 68 -15.18 -1.05 1.43
C ILE A 68 -16.37 -1.22 0.48
N SER A 69 -16.35 -0.52 -0.65
CA SER A 69 -17.39 -0.58 -1.68
C SER A 69 -17.04 -1.55 -2.80
N ASP A 70 -15.74 -1.83 -3.02
CA ASP A 70 -15.28 -2.80 -3.99
C ASP A 70 -13.94 -3.42 -3.59
N TYR A 71 -13.77 -4.72 -3.87
CA TYR A 71 -12.63 -5.52 -3.44
C TYR A 71 -11.65 -5.77 -4.59
N PHE A 72 -10.38 -6.00 -4.24
CA PHE A 72 -9.34 -6.46 -5.15
C PHE A 72 -9.69 -7.83 -5.75
N GLY A 73 -9.51 -7.99 -7.07
CA GLY A 73 -9.69 -9.27 -7.76
C GLY A 73 -10.67 -9.21 -8.93
N TYR A 74 -11.04 -10.37 -9.45
CA TYR A 74 -12.00 -10.46 -10.54
C TYR A 74 -13.43 -10.22 -10.06
N ARG A 75 -14.14 -9.32 -10.75
CA ARG A 75 -15.53 -8.97 -10.46
C ARG A 75 -16.30 -8.62 -11.74
N ILE A 76 -17.61 -8.54 -11.65
CA ILE A 76 -18.45 -7.95 -12.71
C ILE A 76 -18.37 -6.43 -12.57
N HIS A 77 -17.87 -5.76 -13.59
CA HIS A 77 -17.74 -4.29 -13.58
C HIS A 77 -19.12 -3.63 -13.46
N PRO A 78 -19.32 -2.65 -12.55
CA PRO A 78 -20.66 -2.11 -12.26
C PRO A 78 -21.30 -1.40 -13.46
N ILE A 79 -20.49 -0.77 -14.33
CA ILE A 79 -20.95 -0.03 -15.50
C ILE A 79 -21.05 -0.96 -16.71
N ASN A 80 -19.94 -1.60 -17.11
CA ASN A 80 -19.85 -2.36 -18.36
C ASN A 80 -20.45 -3.75 -18.27
N LYS A 81 -20.79 -4.25 -17.07
CA LYS A 81 -21.33 -5.61 -16.82
C LYS A 81 -20.44 -6.76 -17.33
N THR A 82 -19.15 -6.49 -17.57
CA THR A 82 -18.16 -7.47 -18.00
C THR A 82 -17.29 -7.92 -16.82
N LYS A 83 -16.74 -9.14 -16.90
CA LYS A 83 -15.77 -9.62 -15.91
C LYS A 83 -14.46 -8.86 -16.09
N GLN A 84 -14.08 -8.09 -15.08
CA GLN A 84 -12.86 -7.30 -15.07
C GLN A 84 -12.08 -7.53 -13.78
N PHE A 85 -10.76 -7.33 -13.86
CA PHE A 85 -9.89 -7.38 -12.70
C PHE A 85 -9.80 -6.01 -12.05
N HIS A 86 -10.21 -5.90 -10.78
CA HIS A 86 -10.05 -4.71 -9.97
C HIS A 86 -8.68 -4.73 -9.29
N SER A 87 -7.82 -3.78 -9.63
CA SER A 87 -6.40 -3.76 -9.25
C SER A 87 -6.12 -3.17 -7.87
N GLY A 88 -7.15 -2.73 -7.17
CA GLY A 88 -7.08 -2.11 -5.84
C GLY A 88 -8.27 -2.44 -4.96
N VAL A 89 -8.54 -1.58 -4.00
CA VAL A 89 -9.78 -1.55 -3.22
C VAL A 89 -10.41 -0.18 -3.33
N ASP A 90 -11.74 -0.13 -3.34
CA ASP A 90 -12.50 1.11 -3.31
C ASP A 90 -13.05 1.34 -1.91
N LEU A 91 -12.68 2.47 -1.33
CA LEU A 91 -13.04 2.90 0.01
C LEU A 91 -14.04 4.06 -0.11
N ALA A 92 -15.33 3.76 -0.01
CA ALA A 92 -16.40 4.76 -0.03
C ALA A 92 -16.31 5.63 1.23
N VAL A 93 -16.18 6.93 1.03
CA VAL A 93 -15.95 7.92 2.08
C VAL A 93 -16.61 9.24 1.70
N THR A 94 -16.73 10.17 2.66
CA THR A 94 -17.26 11.51 2.42
C THR A 94 -16.39 12.29 1.44
N TYR A 95 -17.01 13.23 0.71
CA TYR A 95 -16.29 14.12 -0.18
C TYR A 95 -15.23 14.91 0.58
N ALA A 96 -14.05 15.04 0.00
CA ALA A 96 -12.91 15.74 0.58
C ALA A 96 -12.34 15.14 1.89
N ALA A 97 -12.66 13.88 2.19
CA ALA A 97 -11.96 13.14 3.25
C ALA A 97 -10.45 13.12 3.02
N THR A 98 -9.66 13.26 4.09
CA THR A 98 -8.20 13.36 3.99
C THR A 98 -7.58 12.04 3.59
N VAL A 99 -6.67 12.08 2.60
CA VAL A 99 -5.92 10.92 2.11
C VAL A 99 -4.47 11.00 2.56
N HIS A 100 -3.99 9.93 3.18
CA HIS A 100 -2.67 9.87 3.80
C HIS A 100 -1.75 8.87 3.10
N ALA A 101 -0.45 9.19 3.02
CA ALA A 101 0.58 8.28 2.57
C ALA A 101 0.67 7.07 3.52
N THR A 102 0.57 5.85 3.00
CA THR A 102 0.56 4.62 3.82
C THR A 102 1.94 4.11 4.21
N ALA A 103 3.01 4.70 3.65
CA ALA A 103 4.41 4.45 3.98
C ALA A 103 5.27 5.65 3.59
N ASP A 104 6.50 5.73 4.15
CA ASP A 104 7.50 6.70 3.71
C ASP A 104 7.89 6.46 2.25
N GLY A 105 8.06 7.54 1.47
CA GLY A 105 8.46 7.42 0.08
C GLY A 105 8.53 8.74 -0.68
N LYS A 106 8.73 8.63 -1.98
CA LYS A 106 8.84 9.75 -2.91
C LYS A 106 7.67 9.77 -3.88
N ILE A 107 7.03 10.92 -4.04
CA ILE A 107 5.97 11.14 -5.03
C ILE A 107 6.57 11.01 -6.43
N ILE A 108 6.05 10.09 -7.23
CA ILE A 108 6.48 9.86 -8.62
C ILE A 108 5.41 10.26 -9.64
N LEU A 109 4.17 10.47 -9.20
CA LEU A 109 3.08 11.03 -9.99
C LEU A 109 2.17 11.83 -9.05
N ALA A 110 1.77 13.02 -9.48
CA ALA A 110 0.77 13.88 -8.84
C ALA A 110 0.06 14.66 -9.96
N GLY A 111 -1.10 14.15 -10.45
CA GLY A 111 -1.79 14.71 -11.61
C GLY A 111 -2.91 13.84 -12.13
N ASN A 112 -3.42 14.16 -13.32
CA ASN A 112 -4.49 13.38 -13.97
C ASN A 112 -3.93 12.12 -14.62
N MET A 113 -4.63 11.00 -14.42
CA MET A 113 -4.34 9.70 -15.02
C MET A 113 -5.62 9.15 -15.67
N ALA A 114 -5.51 8.69 -16.93
CA ALA A 114 -6.65 8.20 -17.70
C ALA A 114 -7.44 7.13 -16.95
N GLY A 115 -8.75 7.31 -16.84
CA GLY A 115 -9.66 6.45 -16.07
C GLY A 115 -9.63 6.69 -14.56
N TYR A 116 -8.47 6.93 -13.96
CA TYR A 116 -8.27 7.11 -12.52
C TYR A 116 -8.52 8.53 -12.00
N GLY A 117 -8.64 9.53 -12.90
CA GLY A 117 -8.79 10.93 -12.52
C GLY A 117 -7.55 11.49 -11.84
N LYS A 118 -7.73 12.43 -10.90
CA LYS A 118 -6.61 12.96 -10.11
C LYS A 118 -6.02 11.88 -9.23
N THR A 119 -4.73 11.64 -9.42
CA THR A 119 -4.01 10.48 -8.86
C THR A 119 -2.67 10.91 -8.27
N VAL A 120 -2.32 10.32 -7.14
CA VAL A 120 -0.99 10.35 -6.55
C VAL A 120 -0.41 8.95 -6.59
N VAL A 121 0.87 8.82 -6.99
CA VAL A 121 1.63 7.56 -6.89
C VAL A 121 2.89 7.82 -6.09
N ILE A 122 3.13 6.99 -5.08
CA ILE A 122 4.29 7.05 -4.20
C ILE A 122 5.16 5.82 -4.44
N ARG A 123 6.46 6.03 -4.63
CA ARG A 123 7.46 4.97 -4.66
C ARG A 123 8.11 4.86 -3.29
N HIS A 124 8.04 3.69 -2.70
CA HIS A 124 8.65 3.34 -1.42
C HIS A 124 9.91 2.49 -1.63
N LYS A 125 10.61 2.15 -0.55
CA LYS A 125 11.70 1.16 -0.59
C LYS A 125 11.15 -0.26 -0.83
N TYR A 126 12.04 -1.20 -1.00
CA TYR A 126 11.78 -2.64 -1.10
C TYR A 126 10.80 -3.03 -2.21
N GLY A 127 10.75 -2.26 -3.32
CA GLY A 127 9.89 -2.54 -4.47
C GLY A 127 8.40 -2.26 -4.27
N PHE A 128 8.01 -1.55 -3.20
CA PHE A 128 6.64 -1.09 -3.02
C PHE A 128 6.36 0.20 -3.78
N LYS A 129 5.13 0.30 -4.31
CA LYS A 129 4.49 1.55 -4.76
C LYS A 129 3.05 1.54 -4.28
N THR A 130 2.51 2.71 -3.98
CA THR A 130 1.09 2.90 -3.68
C THR A 130 0.48 3.94 -4.61
N GLN A 131 -0.79 3.74 -4.96
CA GLN A 131 -1.55 4.63 -5.83
C GLN A 131 -2.85 5.02 -5.12
N TYR A 132 -3.19 6.31 -5.22
CA TYR A 132 -4.35 6.94 -4.61
C TYR A 132 -5.08 7.71 -5.69
N SER A 133 -6.28 7.27 -6.07
CA SER A 133 -6.99 7.79 -7.25
C SER A 133 -8.38 8.31 -6.92
N HIS A 134 -9.03 8.92 -7.91
CA HIS A 134 -10.32 9.62 -7.84
C HIS A 134 -10.32 10.82 -6.88
N LEU A 135 -9.12 11.41 -6.62
CA LEU A 135 -8.97 12.54 -5.72
C LEU A 135 -9.73 13.78 -6.24
N THR A 136 -10.26 14.59 -5.32
CA THR A 136 -10.77 15.92 -5.68
C THR A 136 -9.66 16.96 -5.68
N TYR A 137 -8.69 16.83 -4.74
CA TYR A 137 -7.54 17.73 -4.66
C TYR A 137 -6.27 16.94 -4.33
N ILE A 138 -5.14 17.32 -4.97
CA ILE A 138 -3.81 16.78 -4.72
C ILE A 138 -3.04 17.79 -3.87
N TYR A 139 -2.50 17.34 -2.71
CA TYR A 139 -1.78 18.19 -1.75
C TYR A 139 -0.28 17.85 -1.69
N CYS A 140 0.29 17.45 -2.80
CA CYS A 140 1.72 17.13 -2.92
C CYS A 140 2.19 17.37 -4.35
N THR A 141 3.52 17.37 -4.56
CA THR A 141 4.15 17.55 -5.86
C THR A 141 5.08 16.41 -6.20
N VAL A 142 5.31 16.16 -7.50
CA VAL A 142 6.26 15.16 -7.99
C VAL A 142 7.67 15.50 -7.49
N GLY A 143 8.37 14.50 -6.98
CA GLY A 143 9.71 14.63 -6.41
C GLY A 143 9.73 14.85 -4.89
N GLN A 144 8.60 15.23 -4.28
CA GLN A 144 8.47 15.42 -2.84
C GLN A 144 8.67 14.11 -2.08
N GLU A 145 9.44 14.14 -0.99
CA GLU A 145 9.52 13.07 0.00
C GLU A 145 8.36 13.25 1.00
N VAL A 146 7.69 12.14 1.32
CA VAL A 146 6.57 12.11 2.27
C VAL A 146 6.76 11.00 3.29
N GLY A 147 6.40 11.27 4.54
CA GLY A 147 6.36 10.29 5.61
C GLY A 147 5.03 9.54 5.65
N LYS A 148 5.04 8.35 6.22
CA LYS A 148 3.83 7.58 6.55
C LYS A 148 2.89 8.43 7.42
N GLY A 149 1.61 8.52 7.04
CA GLY A 149 0.61 9.34 7.71
C GLY A 149 0.52 10.79 7.22
N CYS A 150 1.44 11.29 6.38
CA CYS A 150 1.34 12.63 5.81
C CYS A 150 0.14 12.74 4.86
N VAL A 151 -0.59 13.85 4.94
CA VAL A 151 -1.68 14.18 4.00
C VAL A 151 -1.10 14.42 2.62
N ILE A 152 -1.64 13.75 1.60
CA ILE A 152 -1.21 13.84 0.20
C ILE A 152 -2.31 14.32 -0.75
N GLY A 153 -3.57 14.38 -0.28
CA GLY A 153 -4.71 14.81 -1.07
C GLY A 153 -6.02 14.58 -0.35
N PHE A 154 -7.10 14.73 -1.10
CA PHE A 154 -8.47 14.62 -0.59
C PHE A 154 -9.30 13.75 -1.52
N ALA A 155 -10.08 12.81 -0.96
CA ALA A 155 -10.92 11.88 -1.71
C ALA A 155 -12.05 12.61 -2.46
N GLY A 156 -12.46 12.05 -3.59
CA GLY A 156 -13.52 12.65 -4.41
C GLY A 156 -14.13 11.63 -5.39
N SER A 157 -14.42 12.10 -6.62
CA SER A 157 -15.07 11.30 -7.67
C SER A 157 -14.57 11.71 -9.06
N THR A 158 -13.29 12.07 -9.21
CA THR A 158 -12.72 12.43 -10.52
C THR A 158 -12.41 11.17 -11.35
N GLY A 159 -12.36 11.31 -12.69
CA GLY A 159 -12.16 10.17 -13.59
C GLY A 159 -13.43 9.33 -13.78
N ILE A 160 -13.26 8.03 -14.02
CA ILE A 160 -14.37 7.07 -14.17
C ILE A 160 -14.79 6.60 -12.78
N SER A 161 -15.77 7.26 -12.19
CA SER A 161 -16.25 7.02 -10.83
C SER A 161 -17.77 7.18 -10.77
N THR A 162 -18.43 6.38 -9.93
CA THR A 162 -19.89 6.43 -9.71
C THR A 162 -20.29 7.18 -8.45
N GLY A 163 -19.33 7.63 -7.64
CA GLY A 163 -19.55 8.35 -6.38
C GLY A 163 -18.27 8.57 -5.60
N ASN A 164 -18.36 9.28 -4.48
CA ASN A 164 -17.18 9.62 -3.68
C ASN A 164 -16.53 8.37 -3.07
N HIS A 165 -15.30 8.11 -3.45
CA HIS A 165 -14.47 7.04 -2.89
C HIS A 165 -12.99 7.30 -3.15
N LEU A 166 -12.14 6.62 -2.43
CA LEU A 166 -10.72 6.48 -2.72
C LEU A 166 -10.49 5.11 -3.37
N HIS A 167 -9.95 5.09 -4.59
CA HIS A 167 -9.38 3.88 -5.16
C HIS A 167 -7.92 3.77 -4.72
N TYR A 168 -7.60 2.70 -3.99
CA TYR A 168 -6.28 2.49 -3.40
C TYR A 168 -5.63 1.20 -3.89
N GLU A 169 -4.37 1.29 -4.36
CA GLU A 169 -3.62 0.16 -4.86
C GLU A 169 -2.27 0.02 -4.15
N ILE A 170 -1.83 -1.23 -3.98
CA ILE A 170 -0.44 -1.57 -3.63
C ILE A 170 0.18 -2.38 -4.77
N VAL A 171 1.37 -1.96 -5.18
CA VAL A 171 2.21 -2.68 -6.15
C VAL A 171 3.46 -3.16 -5.44
N LYS A 172 3.82 -4.42 -5.63
CA LYS A 172 5.05 -5.03 -5.12
C LYS A 172 5.82 -5.64 -6.28
N ASN A 173 7.05 -5.15 -6.53
CA ASN A 173 7.88 -5.62 -7.64
C ASN A 173 7.12 -5.69 -8.97
N ASN A 174 6.43 -4.60 -9.33
CA ASN A 174 5.56 -4.42 -10.50
C ASN A 174 4.31 -5.31 -10.57
N LYS A 175 3.98 -6.07 -9.51
CA LYS A 175 2.75 -6.86 -9.41
C LYS A 175 1.75 -6.16 -8.49
N LYS A 176 0.51 -6.01 -8.93
CA LYS A 176 -0.62 -5.55 -8.09
C LYS A 176 -0.92 -6.62 -7.04
N ILE A 177 -1.03 -6.23 -5.78
CA ILE A 177 -1.33 -7.11 -4.65
C ILE A 177 -2.50 -6.55 -3.84
N ASN A 178 -3.22 -7.44 -3.14
CA ASN A 178 -4.42 -7.04 -2.39
C ASN A 178 -4.05 -6.08 -1.25
N PRO A 179 -4.53 -4.81 -1.27
CA PRO A 179 -4.19 -3.83 -0.25
C PRO A 179 -4.70 -4.20 1.15
N LEU A 180 -5.81 -4.91 1.26
CA LEU A 180 -6.40 -5.29 2.55
C LEU A 180 -5.46 -6.14 3.41
N ASN A 181 -4.60 -6.95 2.78
CA ASN A 181 -3.61 -7.74 3.49
C ASN A 181 -2.62 -6.89 4.31
N PHE A 182 -2.45 -5.62 3.94
CA PHE A 182 -1.53 -4.69 4.59
C PHE A 182 -2.25 -3.68 5.49
N MET A 183 -3.49 -3.28 5.15
CA MET A 183 -4.27 -2.29 5.89
C MET A 183 -4.77 -2.81 7.24
N LEU A 184 -5.08 -4.12 7.35
CA LEU A 184 -5.66 -4.74 8.55
C LEU A 184 -4.66 -4.95 9.70
N TRP A 185 -3.37 -4.68 9.49
CA TRP A 185 -2.32 -4.89 10.50
C TRP A 185 -2.43 -3.99 11.72
N ASN A 186 -3.17 -2.88 11.64
CA ASN A 186 -3.38 -1.98 12.77
C ASN A 186 -4.69 -2.25 13.53
N SER A 187 -5.56 -3.15 13.03
CA SER A 187 -6.85 -3.45 13.68
C SER A 187 -6.78 -4.54 14.76
N GLU A 188 -5.66 -5.27 14.87
CA GLU A 188 -5.48 -6.34 15.86
C GLU A 188 -4.79 -5.88 17.17
N THR A 189 -4.65 -4.57 17.38
CA THR A 189 -4.01 -4.00 18.58
C THR A 189 -4.90 -3.05 19.38
N ASN A 190 -6.24 -3.25 19.32
CA ASN A 190 -7.19 -2.63 20.27
C ASN A 190 -8.05 -3.69 20.91
#